data_734937aaa9fa6ff6da9dfdbf885f5c49
#
_entry.id   734937aaa9fa6ff6da9dfdbf885f5c49
#
_cell.length_a   1.000
_cell.length_b   1.000
_cell.length_c   1.000
_cell.angle_alpha   90.00
_cell.angle_beta   90.00
_cell.angle_gamma   90.00
#
_symmetry.space_group_name_H-M   'P 1'
#
loop_
_entity.id
_entity.type
_entity.pdbx_description
1 polymer ?
#
loop_
_entity_poly.entity_id
_entity_poly.type
_entity_poly.pdbx_seq_one_letter_code
_entity_poly.pdbx_strand_id
1 'polypeptide(L)'
;MTVIDQVLTAEKASETKLAEAREATAALVSAAKKNQTEALASEKARLAEIEKTELAIHQAQVQKAAEKIVYDAQTKVKVIEGKFAQKSTEIVKKIKATLS
;
A
#
# COMPACT_ATOMS: atom_id res chain seq x y z
N MET A 1 -37.26 58.01 -23.98
CA MET A 1 -36.09 57.59 -23.23
C MET A 1 -34.92 58.54 -23.57
N THR A 2 -34.36 59.14 -22.57
CA THR A 2 -33.19 60.02 -22.75
C THR A 2 -31.91 59.23 -22.88
N VAL A 3 -30.83 59.89 -23.34
CA VAL A 3 -29.51 59.26 -23.40
C VAL A 3 -29.04 58.80 -22.03
N ILE A 4 -29.36 59.56 -20.96
CA ILE A 4 -29.03 59.24 -19.57
C ILE A 4 -29.73 57.97 -19.16
N ASP A 5 -31.01 57.84 -19.51
CA ASP A 5 -31.77 56.59 -19.19
C ASP A 5 -31.20 55.39 -19.90
N GLN A 6 -30.75 55.54 -21.13
CA GLN A 6 -30.12 54.48 -21.90
C GLN A 6 -28.80 54.04 -21.26
N VAL A 7 -28.00 55.02 -20.79
CA VAL A 7 -26.72 54.73 -20.10
C VAL A 7 -26.96 53.99 -18.80
N LEU A 8 -27.90 54.45 -18.00
CA LEU A 8 -28.28 53.80 -16.71
C LEU A 8 -28.80 52.38 -16.94
N THR A 9 -29.58 52.14 -17.97
CA THR A 9 -30.06 50.83 -18.32
C THR A 9 -28.91 49.89 -18.72
N ALA A 10 -27.97 50.41 -19.51
CA ALA A 10 -26.78 49.68 -19.93
C ALA A 10 -25.88 49.34 -18.73
N GLU A 11 -25.68 50.28 -17.80
CA GLU A 11 -24.92 50.07 -16.59
C GLU A 11 -25.53 48.98 -15.70
N LYS A 12 -26.83 49.04 -15.51
CA LYS A 12 -27.55 47.98 -14.73
C LYS A 12 -27.44 46.61 -15.37
N ALA A 13 -27.59 46.56 -16.70
CA ALA A 13 -27.46 45.31 -17.43
C ALA A 13 -26.03 44.76 -17.30
N SER A 14 -25.03 45.63 -17.35
CA SER A 14 -23.62 45.27 -17.19
C SER A 14 -23.32 44.74 -15.78
N GLU A 15 -23.82 45.45 -14.75
CA GLU A 15 -23.67 45.05 -13.36
C GLU A 15 -24.33 43.67 -13.09
N THR A 16 -25.52 43.45 -13.64
CA THR A 16 -26.23 42.19 -13.52
C THR A 16 -25.43 41.06 -14.15
N LYS A 17 -24.91 41.28 -15.35
CA LYS A 17 -24.07 40.26 -16.03
C LYS A 17 -22.79 39.96 -15.28
N LEU A 18 -22.17 41.00 -14.71
CA LEU A 18 -20.96 40.82 -13.90
C LEU A 18 -21.26 40.04 -12.64
N ALA A 19 -22.35 40.33 -11.95
CA ALA A 19 -22.79 39.61 -10.75
C ALA A 19 -23.09 38.13 -11.08
N GLU A 20 -23.79 37.86 -12.17
CA GLU A 20 -24.08 36.53 -12.65
C GLU A 20 -22.79 35.74 -12.98
N ALA A 21 -21.84 36.42 -13.66
CA ALA A 21 -20.56 35.80 -14.00
C ALA A 21 -19.75 35.47 -12.76
N ARG A 22 -19.73 36.33 -11.77
CA ARG A 22 -19.05 36.10 -10.48
C ARG A 22 -19.71 34.92 -9.71
N GLU A 23 -21.00 34.89 -9.71
CA GLU A 23 -21.76 33.78 -9.06
C GLU A 23 -21.49 32.46 -9.76
N ALA A 24 -21.53 32.45 -11.10
CA ALA A 24 -21.22 31.25 -11.88
C ALA A 24 -19.79 30.77 -11.65
N THR A 25 -18.82 31.72 -11.59
CA THR A 25 -17.42 31.39 -11.32
C THR A 25 -17.25 30.83 -9.93
N ALA A 26 -17.90 31.43 -8.91
CA ALA A 26 -17.85 30.93 -7.54
C ALA A 26 -18.43 29.52 -7.43
N ALA A 27 -19.53 29.25 -8.14
CA ALA A 27 -20.13 27.91 -8.17
C ALA A 27 -19.20 26.88 -8.83
N LEU A 28 -18.53 27.25 -9.93
CA LEU A 28 -17.56 26.39 -10.61
C LEU A 28 -16.36 26.08 -9.71
N VAL A 29 -15.82 27.08 -9.04
CA VAL A 29 -14.70 26.89 -8.11
C VAL A 29 -15.09 26.00 -6.94
N SER A 30 -16.29 26.22 -6.37
CA SER A 30 -16.81 25.38 -5.29
C SER A 30 -16.98 23.94 -5.73
N ALA A 31 -17.55 23.69 -6.92
CA ALA A 31 -17.70 22.36 -7.47
C ALA A 31 -16.35 21.69 -7.73
N ALA A 32 -15.37 22.44 -8.27
CA ALA A 32 -14.03 21.94 -8.53
C ALA A 32 -13.32 21.54 -7.23
N LYS A 33 -13.43 22.34 -6.19
CA LYS A 33 -12.87 22.02 -4.86
C LYS A 33 -13.51 20.79 -4.26
N LYS A 34 -14.82 20.65 -4.36
CA LYS A 34 -15.54 19.46 -3.89
C LYS A 34 -15.08 18.22 -4.63
N ASN A 35 -15.01 18.29 -5.96
CA ASN A 35 -14.54 17.19 -6.79
C ASN A 35 -13.10 16.79 -6.44
N GLN A 36 -12.24 17.76 -6.20
CA GLN A 36 -10.85 17.54 -5.80
C GLN A 36 -10.78 16.82 -4.44
N THR A 37 -11.58 17.26 -3.47
CA THR A 37 -11.64 16.65 -2.14
C THR A 37 -12.12 15.20 -2.23
N GLU A 38 -13.15 14.95 -3.03
CA GLU A 38 -13.67 13.60 -3.25
C GLU A 38 -12.65 12.71 -3.97
N ALA A 39 -11.96 13.24 -4.98
CA ALA A 39 -10.93 12.51 -5.70
C ALA A 39 -9.75 12.15 -4.78
N LEU A 40 -9.32 13.08 -3.93
CA LEU A 40 -8.25 12.82 -2.96
C LEU A 40 -8.67 11.78 -1.92
N ALA A 41 -9.88 11.84 -1.41
CA ALA A 41 -10.39 10.85 -0.46
C ALA A 41 -10.46 9.46 -1.08
N SER A 42 -10.95 9.36 -2.32
CA SER A 42 -11.01 8.12 -3.08
C SER A 42 -9.63 7.54 -3.34
N GLU A 43 -8.67 8.38 -3.71
CA GLU A 43 -7.29 7.97 -3.97
C GLU A 43 -6.59 7.51 -2.70
N LYS A 44 -6.79 8.19 -1.59
CA LYS A 44 -6.26 7.77 -0.29
C LYS A 44 -6.81 6.41 0.13
N ALA A 45 -8.10 6.18 -0.05
CA ALA A 45 -8.72 4.88 0.24
C ALA A 45 -8.14 3.78 -0.64
N ARG A 46 -7.94 4.06 -1.93
CA ARG A 46 -7.32 3.12 -2.88
C ARG A 46 -5.90 2.78 -2.48
N LEU A 47 -5.11 3.78 -2.11
CA LEU A 47 -3.72 3.57 -1.67
C LEU A 47 -3.65 2.78 -0.37
N ALA A 48 -4.57 3.03 0.58
CA ALA A 48 -4.64 2.27 1.81
C ALA A 48 -4.94 0.78 1.56
N GLU A 49 -5.84 0.48 0.63
CA GLU A 49 -6.13 -0.90 0.24
C GLU A 49 -4.95 -1.58 -0.46
N ILE A 50 -4.25 -0.86 -1.34
CA ILE A 50 -3.05 -1.37 -2.00
C ILE A 50 -1.97 -1.68 -0.96
N GLU A 51 -1.72 -0.76 -0.03
CA GLU A 51 -0.76 -0.94 1.04
C GLU A 51 -1.09 -2.17 1.89
N LYS A 52 -2.34 -2.32 2.28
CA LYS A 52 -2.81 -3.47 3.06
C LYS A 52 -2.58 -4.79 2.32
N THR A 53 -2.89 -4.82 1.02
CA THR A 53 -2.70 -6.00 0.18
C THR A 53 -1.21 -6.34 0.03
N GLU A 54 -0.38 -5.33 -0.24
CA GLU A 54 1.07 -5.51 -0.37
C GLU A 54 1.71 -5.99 0.94
N LEU A 55 1.29 -5.45 2.07
CA LEU A 55 1.77 -5.90 3.38
C LEU A 55 1.38 -7.35 3.65
N ALA A 56 0.15 -7.75 3.32
CA ALA A 56 -0.29 -9.13 3.48
C ALA A 56 0.52 -10.10 2.61
N ILE A 57 0.78 -9.73 1.35
CA ILE A 57 1.63 -10.51 0.44
C ILE A 57 3.04 -10.63 1.00
N HIS A 58 3.62 -9.53 1.46
CA HIS A 58 4.96 -9.52 2.02
C HIS A 58 5.06 -10.38 3.28
N GLN A 59 4.10 -10.28 4.19
CA GLN A 59 4.05 -11.11 5.39
C GLN A 59 3.97 -12.60 5.04
N ALA A 60 3.17 -12.97 4.05
CA ALA A 60 3.07 -14.35 3.59
C ALA A 60 4.40 -14.84 3.00
N GLN A 61 5.10 -14.01 2.24
CA GLN A 61 6.42 -14.33 1.68
C GLN A 61 7.47 -14.50 2.76
N VAL A 62 7.48 -13.61 3.76
CA VAL A 62 8.40 -13.68 4.90
C VAL A 62 8.15 -14.96 5.71
N GLN A 63 6.89 -15.30 5.94
CA GLN A 63 6.53 -16.52 6.67
C GLN A 63 6.98 -17.76 5.92
N LYS A 64 6.76 -17.83 4.61
CA LYS A 64 7.25 -18.96 3.79
C LYS A 64 8.76 -19.08 3.82
N ALA A 65 9.46 -17.95 3.73
CA ALA A 65 10.93 -17.93 3.80
C ALA A 65 11.42 -18.43 5.17
N ALA A 66 10.77 -17.98 6.26
CA ALA A 66 11.10 -18.44 7.61
C ALA A 66 10.85 -19.94 7.78
N GLU A 67 9.73 -20.45 7.30
CA GLU A 67 9.41 -21.89 7.33
C GLU A 67 10.44 -22.72 6.57
N LYS A 68 10.87 -22.23 5.42
CA LYS A 68 11.91 -22.88 4.62
C LYS A 68 13.23 -22.93 5.37
N ILE A 69 13.63 -21.82 5.99
CA ILE A 69 14.86 -21.75 6.78
C ILE A 69 14.81 -22.76 7.94
N VAL A 70 13.70 -22.81 8.65
CA VAL A 70 13.50 -23.77 9.74
C VAL A 70 13.55 -25.20 9.25
N TYR A 71 12.87 -25.50 8.15
CA TYR A 71 12.88 -26.82 7.54
C TYR A 71 14.28 -27.25 7.12
N ASP A 72 15.03 -26.37 6.46
CA ASP A 72 16.39 -26.64 6.01
C ASP A 72 17.31 -26.86 7.22
N ALA A 73 17.16 -26.08 8.29
CA ALA A 73 17.93 -26.24 9.51
C ALA A 73 17.62 -27.57 10.20
N GLN A 74 16.36 -27.95 10.29
CA GLN A 74 15.94 -29.23 10.86
C GLN A 74 16.47 -30.42 10.04
N THR A 75 16.48 -30.29 8.72
CA THR A 75 17.03 -31.30 7.82
C THR A 75 18.53 -31.46 8.04
N LYS A 76 19.26 -30.37 8.18
CA LYS A 76 20.70 -30.37 8.45
C LYS A 76 20.99 -31.00 9.82
N VAL A 77 20.21 -30.70 10.83
CA VAL A 77 20.34 -31.29 12.17
C VAL A 77 20.17 -32.80 12.09
N LYS A 78 19.16 -33.28 11.38
CA LYS A 78 18.94 -34.72 11.18
C LYS A 78 20.11 -35.41 10.50
N VAL A 79 20.69 -34.76 9.48
CA VAL A 79 21.88 -35.28 8.79
C VAL A 79 23.07 -35.38 9.75
N ILE A 80 23.28 -34.34 10.56
CA ILE A 80 24.37 -34.32 11.56
C ILE A 80 24.16 -35.39 12.61
N GLU A 81 22.95 -35.55 13.13
CA GLU A 81 22.61 -36.57 14.11
C GLU A 81 22.82 -37.99 13.56
N GLY A 82 22.41 -38.20 12.31
CA GLY A 82 22.64 -39.47 11.63
C GLY A 82 24.12 -39.82 11.47
N LYS A 83 24.93 -38.82 11.05
CA LYS A 83 26.38 -39.00 10.94
C LYS A 83 27.03 -39.26 12.30
N PHE A 84 26.60 -38.53 13.31
CA PHE A 84 27.11 -38.73 14.68
C PHE A 84 26.79 -40.14 15.21
N ALA A 85 25.55 -40.58 15.03
CA ALA A 85 25.15 -41.94 15.43
C ALA A 85 25.96 -43.04 14.72
N GLN A 86 26.17 -42.85 13.42
CA GLN A 86 26.97 -43.76 12.60
C GLN A 86 28.43 -43.83 13.08
N LYS A 87 29.05 -42.66 13.31
CA LYS A 87 30.42 -42.60 13.82
C LYS A 87 30.53 -43.21 15.23
N SER A 88 29.58 -42.95 16.10
CA SER A 88 29.54 -43.53 17.43
C SER A 88 29.50 -45.06 17.38
N THR A 89 28.69 -45.63 16.49
CA THR A 89 28.61 -47.08 16.28
C THR A 89 29.94 -47.64 15.79
N GLU A 90 30.60 -46.97 14.83
CA GLU A 90 31.91 -47.36 14.31
C GLU A 90 32.98 -47.36 15.40
N ILE A 91 33.01 -46.31 16.22
CA ILE A 91 33.97 -46.18 17.32
C ILE A 91 33.78 -47.30 18.35
N VAL A 92 32.54 -47.59 18.72
CA VAL A 92 32.23 -48.67 19.65
C VAL A 92 32.68 -50.02 19.09
N LYS A 93 32.44 -50.29 17.80
CA LYS A 93 32.92 -51.49 17.13
C LYS A 93 34.44 -51.62 17.16
N LYS A 94 35.14 -50.56 16.90
CA LYS A 94 36.61 -50.52 16.94
C LYS A 94 37.15 -50.81 18.34
N ILE A 95 36.54 -50.20 19.34
CA ILE A 95 36.91 -50.42 20.76
C ILE A 95 36.72 -51.90 21.12
N LYS A 96 35.57 -52.47 20.79
CA LYS A 96 35.26 -53.88 21.04
C LYS A 96 36.24 -54.83 20.34
N ALA A 97 36.57 -54.53 19.08
CA ALA A 97 37.52 -55.32 18.33
C ALA A 97 38.94 -55.25 18.95
N THR A 98 39.34 -54.09 19.46
CA THR A 98 40.63 -53.92 20.10
C THR A 98 40.72 -54.65 21.45
N LEU A 99 39.63 -54.72 22.18
CA LEU A 99 39.57 -55.37 23.51
C LEU A 99 39.39 -56.88 23.43
N SER A 100 38.95 -57.39 22.31
CA SER A 100 38.87 -58.85 22.10
C SER A 100 40.16 -59.35 21.54
#